data_040db700121d392603f5fbbc3f499e7c
#
_entry.id   040db700121d392603f5fbbc3f499e7c
#
_cell.length_a   1.000
_cell.length_b   1.000
_cell.length_c   1.000
_cell.angle_alpha   90.00
_cell.angle_beta   90.00
_cell.angle_gamma   90.00
#
_symmetry.space_group_name_H-M   'P 1'
#
loop_
_entity.id
_entity.type
_entity.pdbx_description
1 polymer ?
#
loop_
_entity_poly.entity_id
_entity_poly.type
_entity_poly.pdbx_seq_one_letter_code
_entity_poly.pdbx_strand_id
1 'polypeptide(L)'
;VGSSGAKKSFFRSMRSEGIEVYAFLHVKFPLFTSKVNYRNHRKIAVIDGCVGFLGGMNIADRYVRGTRWGTWRDTHFRIEGSGAAGLQASFLSDWSATTKQQIAAAEYYPPAARFTDNIMQIVSSGPFGKWRTLLQADSYAIARARRRVWIQTPYYLPSDVLNSALQEAALA
;
A
#
# COMPACT_ATOMS: atom_id res chain seq x y z
N VAL A 1 -11.97 4.14 10.19
CA VAL A 1 -11.40 3.91 11.52
C VAL A 1 -9.97 4.43 11.58
N GLY A 2 -9.07 4.16 10.60
CA GLY A 2 -7.71 4.72 10.62
C GLY A 2 -7.68 6.25 10.60
N SER A 3 -8.62 6.89 9.92
CA SER A 3 -8.79 8.35 9.85
C SER A 3 -9.91 8.88 10.76
N SER A 4 -10.42 8.09 11.69
CA SER A 4 -11.54 8.52 12.57
C SER A 4 -11.16 9.68 13.50
N GLY A 5 -9.86 9.84 13.80
CA GLY A 5 -9.35 10.98 14.55
C GLY A 5 -9.25 12.28 13.75
N ALA A 6 -9.32 12.23 12.42
CA ALA A 6 -9.28 13.43 11.61
C ALA A 6 -10.65 14.12 11.61
N LYS A 7 -10.66 15.41 11.95
CA LYS A 7 -11.89 16.21 12.02
C LYS A 7 -12.50 16.38 10.63
N LYS A 8 -13.83 16.43 10.55
CA LYS A 8 -14.53 16.70 9.27
C LYS A 8 -14.15 18.07 8.67
N SER A 9 -13.77 19.04 9.48
CA SER A 9 -13.26 20.34 9.04
C SER A 9 -11.98 20.22 8.23
N PHE A 10 -11.08 19.32 8.58
CA PHE A 10 -9.85 19.05 7.84
C PHE A 10 -10.14 18.63 6.39
N PHE A 11 -11.02 17.65 6.20
CA PHE A 11 -11.39 17.22 4.85
C PHE A 11 -12.18 18.27 4.06
N ARG A 12 -12.91 19.14 4.77
CA ARG A 12 -13.61 20.27 4.14
C ARG A 12 -12.62 21.32 3.65
N SER A 13 -11.61 21.64 4.46
CA SER A 13 -10.54 22.56 4.07
C SER A 13 -9.78 22.05 2.84
N MET A 14 -9.44 20.74 2.79
CA MET A 14 -8.81 20.18 1.59
C MET A 14 -9.66 20.39 0.34
N ARG A 15 -10.96 20.16 0.43
CA ARG A 15 -11.87 20.38 -0.72
C ARG A 15 -12.01 21.83 -1.13
N SER A 16 -11.97 22.77 -0.19
CA SER A 16 -12.00 24.22 -0.51
C SER A 16 -10.74 24.69 -1.26
N GLU A 17 -9.63 23.94 -1.11
CA GLU A 17 -8.38 24.14 -1.85
C GLU A 17 -8.34 23.37 -3.19
N GLY A 18 -9.46 22.79 -3.63
CA GLY A 18 -9.54 22.03 -4.88
C GLY A 18 -9.03 20.58 -4.79
N ILE A 19 -8.71 20.08 -3.61
CA ILE A 19 -8.22 18.71 -3.45
C ILE A 19 -9.42 17.75 -3.40
N GLU A 20 -9.44 16.77 -4.29
CA GLU A 20 -10.44 15.73 -4.28
C GLU A 20 -10.17 14.71 -3.14
N VAL A 21 -11.16 14.50 -2.30
CA VAL A 21 -11.05 13.60 -1.15
C VAL A 21 -12.25 12.68 -1.05
N TYR A 22 -12.01 11.39 -1.07
CA TYR A 22 -13.04 10.36 -0.97
C TYR A 22 -12.72 9.35 0.14
N ALA A 23 -13.77 8.79 0.74
CA ALA A 23 -13.64 7.74 1.75
C ALA A 23 -13.71 6.37 1.06
N PHE A 24 -12.63 5.60 1.12
CA PHE A 24 -12.60 4.24 0.60
C PHE A 24 -13.39 3.30 1.52
N LEU A 25 -14.32 2.52 0.96
CA LEU A 25 -15.18 1.57 1.67
C LEU A 25 -15.78 2.17 2.95
N HIS A 26 -16.59 3.21 2.79
CA HIS A 26 -17.25 3.87 3.91
C HIS A 26 -18.11 2.87 4.70
N VAL A 27 -17.82 2.72 5.99
CA VAL A 27 -18.59 1.86 6.89
C VAL A 27 -19.88 2.57 7.26
N LYS A 28 -21.01 2.09 6.74
CA LYS A 28 -22.36 2.54 7.14
C LYS A 28 -22.83 1.75 8.35
N PHE A 29 -23.49 2.42 9.30
CA PHE A 29 -24.22 1.75 10.37
C PHE A 29 -25.46 1.03 9.81
N PRO A 30 -25.89 -0.13 10.37
CA PRO A 30 -25.39 -0.82 11.56
C PRO A 30 -24.15 -1.71 11.28
N LEU A 31 -23.33 -1.88 12.33
CA LEU A 31 -21.99 -2.50 12.33
C LEU A 31 -21.96 -4.03 12.05
N PHE A 32 -23.08 -4.63 11.71
CA PHE A 32 -23.21 -6.08 11.50
C PHE A 32 -22.77 -6.57 10.13
N THR A 33 -21.78 -5.93 9.50
CA THR A 33 -21.23 -6.44 8.26
C THR A 33 -19.84 -7.02 8.51
N SER A 34 -19.60 -8.24 8.03
CA SER A 34 -18.27 -8.87 7.98
C SER A 34 -17.20 -8.01 7.27
N LYS A 35 -17.64 -6.96 6.56
CA LYS A 35 -16.81 -6.01 5.79
C LYS A 35 -16.17 -4.91 6.65
N VAL A 36 -16.44 -4.83 7.95
CA VAL A 36 -15.85 -3.81 8.84
C VAL A 36 -14.33 -3.84 8.84
N ASN A 37 -13.74 -5.00 8.58
CA ASN A 37 -12.29 -5.19 8.52
C ASN A 37 -11.70 -4.96 7.11
N TYR A 38 -12.52 -4.73 6.10
CA TYR A 38 -12.06 -4.49 4.72
C TYR A 38 -11.60 -3.05 4.57
N ARG A 39 -10.30 -2.80 4.78
CA ARG A 39 -9.71 -1.47 4.77
C ARG A 39 -8.59 -1.40 3.77
N ASN A 40 -8.47 -0.28 3.08
CA ASN A 40 -7.27 0.01 2.33
C ASN A 40 -6.14 0.36 3.31
N HIS A 41 -5.09 -0.43 3.30
CA HIS A 41 -3.89 -0.21 4.12
C HIS A 41 -2.69 0.24 3.27
N ARG A 42 -2.86 0.42 1.97
CA ARG A 42 -1.83 0.92 1.07
C ARG A 42 -1.50 2.38 1.40
N LYS A 43 -0.24 2.71 1.45
CA LYS A 43 0.29 4.06 1.55
C LYS A 43 1.01 4.32 0.24
N ILE A 44 0.26 4.79 -0.74
CA ILE A 44 0.76 5.08 -2.08
C ILE A 44 0.60 6.57 -2.30
N ALA A 45 1.67 7.23 -2.73
CA ALA A 45 1.61 8.56 -3.32
C ALA A 45 2.26 8.48 -4.71
N VAL A 46 1.63 9.08 -5.70
CA VAL A 46 2.18 9.18 -7.05
C VAL A 46 2.15 10.62 -7.47
N ILE A 47 3.25 11.11 -8.01
CA ILE A 47 3.43 12.48 -8.44
C ILE A 47 3.68 12.46 -9.95
N ASP A 48 2.84 13.17 -10.69
CA ASP A 48 2.89 13.32 -12.15
C ASP A 48 2.94 11.96 -12.91
N GLY A 49 2.47 10.87 -12.29
CA GLY A 49 2.56 9.53 -12.85
C GLY A 49 3.97 8.94 -12.98
N CYS A 50 5.01 9.70 -12.62
CA CYS A 50 6.42 9.40 -12.86
C CYS A 50 7.21 9.03 -11.61
N VAL A 51 6.81 9.56 -10.45
CA VAL A 51 7.45 9.28 -9.16
C VAL A 51 6.44 8.70 -8.23
N GLY A 52 6.73 7.53 -7.68
CA GLY A 52 5.88 6.84 -6.73
C GLY A 52 6.54 6.70 -5.37
N PHE A 53 5.72 6.71 -4.32
CA PHE A 53 6.13 6.39 -2.96
C PHE A 53 5.25 5.27 -2.42
N LEU A 54 5.90 4.27 -1.82
CA LEU A 54 5.24 3.11 -1.23
C LEU A 54 5.97 2.67 0.03
N GLY A 55 5.23 2.36 1.10
CA GLY A 55 5.83 1.82 2.32
C GLY A 55 4.88 1.78 3.49
N GLY A 56 5.41 1.65 4.70
CA GLY A 56 4.64 1.55 5.93
C GLY A 56 4.25 2.90 6.53
N MET A 57 4.91 4.01 6.16
CA MET A 57 4.65 5.33 6.74
C MET A 57 3.25 5.83 6.43
N ASN A 58 2.53 6.26 7.46
CA ASN A 58 1.29 7.01 7.30
C ASN A 58 1.57 8.51 7.37
N ILE A 59 0.62 9.33 6.96
CA ILE A 59 0.65 10.78 7.20
C ILE A 59 0.28 11.01 8.66
N ALA A 60 1.29 11.08 9.53
CA ALA A 60 1.10 11.31 10.96
C ALA A 60 2.40 11.84 11.60
N ASP A 61 2.25 12.72 12.60
CA ASP A 61 3.37 13.42 13.27
C ASP A 61 4.42 12.48 13.86
N ARG A 62 4.00 11.29 14.30
CA ARG A 62 4.95 10.30 14.88
C ARG A 62 6.05 9.86 13.94
N TYR A 63 5.83 9.90 12.62
CA TYR A 63 6.87 9.56 11.62
C TYR A 63 7.88 10.70 11.40
N VAL A 64 7.52 11.92 11.80
CA VAL A 64 8.38 13.11 11.65
C VAL A 64 9.03 13.48 12.99
N ARG A 65 8.23 13.51 14.05
CA ARG A 65 8.64 13.99 15.38
C ARG A 65 8.99 12.87 16.36
N GLY A 66 8.73 11.61 15.97
CA GLY A 66 8.81 10.47 16.88
C GLY A 66 7.65 10.41 17.87
N THR A 67 7.82 9.64 18.92
CA THR A 67 6.89 9.45 20.02
C THR A 67 7.60 9.66 21.35
N ARG A 68 6.88 9.67 22.47
CA ARG A 68 7.49 9.69 23.81
C ARG A 68 8.44 8.51 24.08
N TRP A 69 8.38 7.46 23.26
CA TRP A 69 9.22 6.27 23.34
C TRP A 69 10.46 6.31 22.42
N GLY A 70 10.62 7.38 21.66
CA GLY A 70 11.71 7.58 20.70
C GLY A 70 11.25 7.72 19.26
N THR A 71 12.19 7.58 18.35
CA THR A 71 11.96 7.70 16.90
C THR A 71 11.08 6.56 16.39
N TRP A 72 10.04 6.92 15.66
CA TRP A 72 9.20 5.93 14.98
C TRP A 72 9.78 5.64 13.59
N ARG A 73 10.53 4.55 13.49
CA ARG A 73 11.16 4.14 12.24
C ARG A 73 10.19 3.32 11.39
N ASP A 74 10.21 3.57 10.09
CA ASP A 74 9.51 2.78 9.07
C ASP A 74 10.33 2.75 7.77
N THR A 75 10.03 1.80 6.89
CA THR A 75 10.66 1.72 5.58
C THR A 75 9.69 2.21 4.52
N HIS A 76 10.18 3.12 3.67
CA HIS A 76 9.41 3.70 2.58
C HIS A 76 10.31 3.81 1.35
N PHE A 77 9.78 3.45 0.19
CA PHE A 77 10.49 3.47 -1.08
C PHE A 77 10.06 4.68 -1.89
N ARG A 78 11.03 5.33 -2.53
CA ARG A 78 10.83 6.24 -3.66
C ARG A 78 11.15 5.46 -4.92
N ILE A 79 10.24 5.47 -5.88
CA ILE A 79 10.27 4.67 -7.10
C ILE A 79 10.10 5.61 -8.28
N GLU A 80 10.99 5.53 -9.26
CA GLU A 80 10.94 6.33 -10.48
C GLU A 80 10.83 5.43 -11.71
N GLY A 81 10.31 6.00 -12.80
CA GLY A 81 10.17 5.30 -14.08
C GLY A 81 8.97 4.35 -14.12
N SER A 82 9.12 3.22 -14.83
CA SER A 82 8.02 2.28 -15.08
C SER A 82 7.40 1.67 -13.82
N GLY A 83 8.15 1.58 -12.71
CA GLY A 83 7.62 1.14 -11.43
C GLY A 83 6.56 2.10 -10.86
N ALA A 84 6.71 3.41 -11.08
CA ALA A 84 5.72 4.40 -10.67
C ALA A 84 4.39 4.21 -11.40
N ALA A 85 4.41 3.81 -12.67
CA ALA A 85 3.19 3.51 -13.45
C ALA A 85 2.40 2.35 -12.83
N GLY A 86 3.06 1.34 -12.27
CA GLY A 86 2.39 0.25 -11.55
C GLY A 86 1.70 0.72 -10.27
N LEU A 87 2.30 1.67 -9.55
CA LEU A 87 1.67 2.32 -8.39
C LEU A 87 0.51 3.21 -8.81
N GLN A 88 0.66 3.96 -9.90
CA GLN A 88 -0.40 4.78 -10.50
C GLN A 88 -1.60 3.91 -10.86
N ALA A 89 -1.40 2.79 -11.54
CA ALA A 89 -2.48 1.86 -11.89
C ALA A 89 -3.19 1.32 -10.65
N SER A 90 -2.45 0.99 -9.58
CA SER A 90 -3.02 0.55 -8.31
C SER A 90 -3.87 1.63 -7.65
N PHE A 91 -3.39 2.89 -7.64
CA PHE A 91 -4.13 4.03 -7.11
C PHE A 91 -5.41 4.29 -7.92
N LEU A 92 -5.30 4.37 -9.25
CA LEU A 92 -6.43 4.65 -10.13
C LEU A 92 -7.51 3.57 -10.07
N SER A 93 -7.11 2.31 -9.87
CA SER A 93 -8.06 1.22 -9.63
C SER A 93 -8.88 1.43 -8.36
N ASP A 94 -8.22 1.77 -7.23
CA ASP A 94 -8.90 2.07 -5.96
C ASP A 94 -9.77 3.35 -6.08
N TRP A 95 -9.28 4.36 -6.80
CA TRP A 95 -10.00 5.60 -7.04
C TRP A 95 -11.26 5.37 -7.85
N SER A 96 -11.15 4.69 -8.99
CA SER A 96 -12.31 4.37 -9.85
C SER A 96 -13.33 3.49 -9.12
N ALA A 97 -12.87 2.52 -8.31
CA ALA A 97 -13.75 1.69 -7.50
C ALA A 97 -14.53 2.53 -6.45
N THR A 98 -13.90 3.60 -5.93
CA THR A 98 -14.48 4.47 -4.90
C THR A 98 -15.42 5.52 -5.49
N THR A 99 -14.99 6.21 -6.54
CA THR A 99 -15.72 7.34 -7.16
C THR A 99 -16.72 6.92 -8.21
N LYS A 100 -16.58 5.70 -8.75
CA LYS A 100 -17.32 5.19 -9.92
C LYS A 100 -17.01 5.95 -11.21
N GLN A 101 -15.92 6.72 -11.22
CA GLN A 101 -15.43 7.43 -12.39
C GLN A 101 -14.32 6.64 -13.07
N GLN A 102 -14.38 6.53 -14.38
CA GLN A 102 -13.26 6.02 -15.17
C GLN A 102 -12.29 7.17 -15.46
N ILE A 103 -11.02 6.97 -15.09
CA ILE A 103 -9.95 7.91 -15.38
C ILE A 103 -9.23 7.41 -16.62
N ALA A 104 -9.48 8.07 -17.75
CA ALA A 104 -8.94 7.71 -19.06
C ALA A 104 -8.11 8.83 -19.71
N ALA A 105 -7.98 9.99 -19.05
CA ALA A 105 -7.21 11.09 -19.59
C ALA A 105 -5.72 10.72 -19.68
N ALA A 106 -5.09 11.01 -20.82
CA ALA A 106 -3.71 10.63 -21.14
C ALA A 106 -2.69 11.17 -20.12
N GLU A 107 -3.00 12.30 -19.49
CA GLU A 107 -2.16 12.91 -18.45
C GLU A 107 -1.90 12.02 -17.25
N TYR A 108 -2.81 11.08 -16.94
CA TYR A 108 -2.64 10.10 -15.86
C TYR A 108 -1.78 8.90 -16.27
N TYR A 109 -1.39 8.81 -17.54
CA TYR A 109 -0.64 7.69 -18.10
C TYR A 109 0.58 8.19 -18.90
N PRO A 110 1.48 8.97 -18.27
CA PRO A 110 2.65 9.48 -18.97
C PRO A 110 3.54 8.32 -19.46
N PRO A 111 4.30 8.52 -20.54
CA PRO A 111 5.25 7.54 -21.00
C PRO A 111 6.23 7.14 -19.90
N ALA A 112 6.37 5.84 -19.66
CA ALA A 112 7.26 5.33 -18.63
C ALA A 112 8.72 5.50 -19.09
N ALA A 113 9.49 6.30 -18.37
CA ALA A 113 10.93 6.41 -18.58
C ALA A 113 11.66 5.25 -17.88
N ARG A 114 12.69 4.71 -18.51
CA ARG A 114 13.58 3.71 -17.91
C ARG A 114 14.82 4.42 -17.38
N PHE A 115 14.99 4.40 -16.07
CA PHE A 115 16.14 5.05 -15.42
C PHE A 115 17.24 4.06 -15.02
N THR A 116 16.90 2.81 -14.77
CA THR A 116 17.81 1.77 -14.31
C THR A 116 17.40 0.40 -14.88
N ASP A 117 18.30 -0.59 -14.73
CA ASP A 117 18.04 -1.99 -15.05
C ASP A 117 17.43 -2.78 -13.88
N ASN A 118 17.01 -2.10 -12.83
CA ASN A 118 16.35 -2.75 -11.70
C ASN A 118 14.99 -3.31 -12.12
N ILE A 119 14.78 -4.59 -11.84
CA ILE A 119 13.50 -5.25 -12.06
C ILE A 119 12.62 -5.03 -10.85
N MET A 120 11.39 -4.59 -11.08
CA MET A 120 10.39 -4.39 -10.04
C MET A 120 9.06 -5.00 -10.47
N GLN A 121 8.37 -5.60 -9.51
CA GLN A 121 7.01 -6.10 -9.68
C GLN A 121 6.10 -5.49 -8.61
N ILE A 122 4.99 -4.90 -9.03
CA ILE A 122 3.96 -4.44 -8.12
C ILE A 122 2.93 -5.57 -7.93
N VAL A 123 2.87 -6.10 -6.72
CA VAL A 123 1.94 -7.17 -6.35
C VAL A 123 0.89 -6.61 -5.41
N SER A 124 -0.37 -6.71 -5.81
CA SER A 124 -1.50 -6.26 -5.00
C SER A 124 -2.29 -7.45 -4.45
N SER A 125 -2.74 -7.34 -3.22
CA SER A 125 -3.66 -8.28 -2.59
C SER A 125 -4.79 -7.50 -1.90
N GLY A 126 -5.95 -8.11 -1.78
CA GLY A 126 -7.11 -7.48 -1.17
C GLY A 126 -8.17 -8.51 -0.77
N PRO A 127 -9.14 -8.09 0.05
CA PRO A 127 -10.14 -8.99 0.62
C PRO A 127 -11.12 -9.57 -0.41
N PHE A 128 -11.18 -8.97 -1.59
CA PHE A 128 -12.05 -9.42 -2.70
C PHE A 128 -11.31 -10.27 -3.73
N GLY A 129 -9.98 -10.42 -3.58
CA GLY A 129 -9.16 -11.23 -4.46
C GLY A 129 -9.42 -12.72 -4.26
N LYS A 130 -9.57 -13.47 -5.37
CA LYS A 130 -9.69 -14.93 -5.34
C LYS A 130 -8.45 -15.60 -4.76
N TRP A 131 -7.29 -14.99 -4.95
CA TRP A 131 -5.99 -15.53 -4.58
C TRP A 131 -5.35 -14.69 -3.46
N ARG A 132 -4.64 -15.34 -2.56
CA ARG A 132 -3.81 -14.69 -1.55
C ARG A 132 -2.46 -14.31 -2.18
N THR A 133 -2.47 -13.39 -3.12
CA THR A 133 -1.34 -13.11 -4.02
C THR A 133 -0.06 -12.74 -3.27
N LEU A 134 -0.14 -11.89 -2.24
CA LEU A 134 1.04 -11.55 -1.43
C LEU A 134 1.60 -12.77 -0.69
N LEU A 135 0.75 -13.57 -0.07
CA LEU A 135 1.19 -14.78 0.62
C LEU A 135 1.90 -15.74 -0.34
N GLN A 136 1.38 -15.89 -1.56
CA GLN A 136 2.01 -16.73 -2.59
C GLN A 136 3.36 -16.15 -3.04
N ALA A 137 3.44 -14.83 -3.27
CA ALA A 137 4.67 -14.17 -3.66
C ALA A 137 5.75 -14.29 -2.58
N ASP A 138 5.39 -14.05 -1.31
CA ASP A 138 6.30 -14.15 -0.17
C ASP A 138 6.79 -15.59 0.01
N SER A 139 5.89 -16.58 0.00
CA SER A 139 6.25 -18.00 0.13
C SER A 139 7.17 -18.45 -1.00
N TYR A 140 6.88 -18.02 -2.25
CA TYR A 140 7.73 -18.32 -3.39
C TYR A 140 9.12 -17.68 -3.26
N ALA A 141 9.20 -16.42 -2.85
CA ALA A 141 10.46 -15.72 -2.66
C ALA A 141 11.33 -16.39 -1.57
N ILE A 142 10.72 -16.78 -0.46
CA ILE A 142 11.40 -17.49 0.63
C ILE A 142 11.92 -18.85 0.14
N ALA A 143 11.09 -19.65 -0.52
CA ALA A 143 11.49 -20.98 -1.04
C ALA A 143 12.58 -20.89 -2.12
N ARG A 144 12.75 -19.75 -2.78
CA ARG A 144 13.80 -19.54 -3.80
C ARG A 144 15.03 -18.81 -3.25
N ALA A 145 15.04 -18.43 -2.00
CA ALA A 145 16.19 -17.79 -1.37
C ALA A 145 17.39 -18.76 -1.32
N ARG A 146 18.57 -18.29 -1.75
CA ARG A 146 19.79 -19.12 -1.81
C ARG A 146 20.84 -18.73 -0.78
N ARG A 147 20.68 -17.59 -0.13
CA ARG A 147 21.72 -17.07 0.78
C ARG A 147 21.14 -16.61 2.11
N ARG A 148 20.05 -15.85 2.11
CA ARG A 148 19.44 -15.32 3.33
C ARG A 148 18.05 -14.74 3.06
N VAL A 149 17.21 -14.80 4.09
CA VAL A 149 15.90 -14.13 4.15
C VAL A 149 15.95 -13.13 5.30
N TRP A 150 15.66 -11.88 5.02
CA TRP A 150 15.52 -10.84 6.04
C TRP A 150 14.10 -10.30 6.04
N ILE A 151 13.46 -10.32 7.19
CA ILE A 151 12.09 -9.83 7.37
C ILE A 151 12.12 -8.75 8.44
N GLN A 152 11.59 -7.57 8.10
CA GLN A 152 11.40 -6.48 9.04
C GLN A 152 9.90 -6.22 9.18
N THR A 153 9.34 -6.49 10.35
CA THR A 153 7.94 -6.24 10.66
C THR A 153 7.75 -5.97 12.15
N PRO A 154 6.91 -5.02 12.55
CA PRO A 154 6.53 -4.83 13.95
C PRO A 154 5.55 -5.91 14.44
N TYR A 155 4.94 -6.66 13.52
CA TYR A 155 3.94 -7.69 13.81
C TYR A 155 4.30 -8.99 13.10
N TYR A 156 5.06 -9.84 13.78
CA TYR A 156 5.37 -11.16 13.24
C TYR A 156 4.24 -12.14 13.57
N LEU A 157 3.28 -12.22 12.67
CA LEU A 157 2.12 -13.13 12.76
C LEU A 157 2.04 -13.95 11.45
N PRO A 158 2.98 -14.86 11.20
CA PRO A 158 2.99 -15.64 9.98
C PRO A 158 1.81 -16.61 9.95
N SER A 159 1.26 -16.86 8.76
CA SER A 159 0.39 -18.00 8.54
C SER A 159 1.23 -19.30 8.58
N ASP A 160 0.57 -20.45 8.77
CA ASP A 160 1.26 -21.75 8.76
C ASP A 160 2.09 -21.96 7.48
N VAL A 161 1.56 -21.54 6.33
CA VAL A 161 2.25 -21.63 5.04
C VAL A 161 3.56 -20.83 5.05
N LEU A 162 3.51 -19.60 5.54
CA LEU A 162 4.70 -18.72 5.59
C LEU A 162 5.71 -19.25 6.62
N ASN A 163 5.21 -19.73 7.75
CA ASN A 163 6.05 -20.29 8.81
C ASN A 163 6.78 -21.56 8.33
N SER A 164 6.07 -22.46 7.64
CA SER A 164 6.69 -23.66 7.03
C SER A 164 7.76 -23.29 6.01
N ALA A 165 7.46 -22.32 5.11
CA ALA A 165 8.45 -21.87 4.12
C ALA A 165 9.73 -21.31 4.77
N LEU A 166 9.60 -20.57 5.89
CA LEU A 166 10.75 -20.05 6.63
C LEU A 166 11.55 -21.16 7.33
N GLN A 167 10.87 -22.16 7.91
CA GLN A 167 11.52 -23.31 8.52
C GLN A 167 12.29 -24.12 7.46
N GLU A 168 11.67 -24.39 6.32
CA GLU A 168 12.33 -25.10 5.20
C GLU A 168 13.56 -24.34 4.70
N ALA A 169 13.44 -23.00 4.51
CA ALA A 169 14.56 -22.18 4.09
C ALA A 169 15.71 -22.12 5.11
N ALA A 170 15.41 -22.31 6.39
CA ALA A 170 16.43 -22.34 7.45
C ALA A 170 17.15 -23.70 7.54
N LEU A 171 16.54 -24.77 7.02
CA LEU A 171 17.11 -26.12 7.00
C LEU A 171 17.89 -26.43 5.71
N ALA A 172 17.70 -25.65 4.66
CA ALA A 172 18.35 -25.81 3.36
C ALA A 172 19.70 -25.06 3.28
#